data_72bf008d2464120d6224a3b061141c1e
#
_entry.id   72bf008d2464120d6224a3b061141c1e
#
_cell.length_a   1.000
_cell.length_b   1.000
_cell.length_c   1.000
_cell.angle_alpha   90.00
_cell.angle_beta   90.00
_cell.angle_gamma   90.00
#
_symmetry.space_group_name_H-M   'P 1'
#
loop_
_entity.id
_entity.type
_entity.pdbx_description
1 polymer ?
#
loop_
_entity_poly.entity_id
_entity_poly.type
_entity_poly.pdbx_seq_one_letter_code
_entity_poly.pdbx_strand_id
1 'polypeptide(L)'
;MKLATSTNIMDFDDKRPYQIPIYVSTRACAKAGYKYVDACLCSHCREGQPLRGENWEKWIADTAALAEELGVKYIQAHAYWTIGNAFNADLTRSDGELGEELMRRSVLAAEALGVKWMVVHPYTVRRNGGGYDYRKSFEYNKEYMK
;
A
#
# COMPACT_ATOMS: atom_id res chain seq x y z
N MET A 1 9.81 24.07 1.93
CA MET A 1 9.74 22.71 1.36
C MET A 1 9.79 21.71 2.51
N LYS A 2 8.94 20.67 2.51
CA LYS A 2 8.98 19.61 3.52
C LYS A 2 9.73 18.42 2.94
N LEU A 3 10.76 17.95 3.65
CA LEU A 3 11.48 16.74 3.26
C LEU A 3 10.74 15.52 3.79
N ALA A 4 10.43 14.57 2.93
CA ALA A 4 9.79 13.31 3.26
C ALA A 4 10.59 12.11 2.71
N THR A 5 10.40 10.96 3.32
CA THR A 5 10.93 9.68 2.87
C THR A 5 9.84 8.61 2.96
N SER A 6 10.08 7.41 2.48
CA SER A 6 9.11 6.31 2.52
C SER A 6 9.50 5.23 3.54
N THR A 7 8.51 4.56 4.11
CA THR A 7 8.74 3.41 5.02
C THR A 7 9.34 2.20 4.31
N ASN A 8 9.32 2.14 2.98
CA ASN A 8 9.93 1.07 2.22
C ASN A 8 11.43 1.28 1.91
N ILE A 9 12.03 2.37 2.39
CA ILE A 9 13.45 2.68 2.13
C ILE A 9 14.42 1.58 2.57
N MET A 10 13.96 0.71 3.48
CA MET A 10 14.76 -0.42 4.00
C MET A 10 14.35 -1.76 3.38
N ASP A 11 13.40 -1.79 2.46
CA ASP A 11 12.85 -3.03 1.89
C ASP A 11 13.75 -3.68 0.82
N PHE A 12 14.77 -2.97 0.35
CA PHE A 12 15.63 -3.37 -0.76
C PHE A 12 16.90 -4.14 -0.34
N ASP A 13 16.82 -4.87 0.76
CA ASP A 13 17.89 -5.80 1.13
C ASP A 13 17.59 -7.19 0.56
N ASP A 14 18.21 -7.55 -0.57
CA ASP A 14 18.09 -8.86 -1.24
C ASP A 14 18.39 -10.05 -0.33
N LYS A 15 19.02 -9.80 0.82
CA LYS A 15 19.32 -10.81 1.85
C LYS A 15 18.17 -11.06 2.82
N ARG A 16 17.09 -10.24 2.75
CA ARG A 16 15.94 -10.34 3.65
C ARG A 16 14.69 -10.79 2.87
N PRO A 17 14.26 -12.04 3.03
CA PRO A 17 13.09 -12.56 2.32
C PRO A 17 11.75 -12.05 2.90
N TYR A 18 11.77 -11.14 3.85
CA TYR A 18 10.57 -10.65 4.55
C TYR A 18 10.52 -9.13 4.58
N GLN A 19 9.30 -8.61 4.55
CA GLN A 19 9.01 -7.20 4.68
C GLN A 19 9.47 -6.67 6.04
N ILE A 20 10.16 -5.54 6.05
CA ILE A 20 10.52 -4.84 7.29
C ILE A 20 9.24 -4.27 7.92
N PRO A 21 8.97 -4.55 9.20
CA PRO A 21 7.80 -4.00 9.89
C PRO A 21 7.79 -2.47 9.87
N ILE A 22 6.62 -1.87 9.62
CA ILE A 22 6.48 -0.41 9.49
C ILE A 22 7.00 0.34 10.71
N TYR A 23 6.86 -0.22 11.92
CA TYR A 23 7.35 0.41 13.15
C TYR A 23 8.88 0.54 13.18
N VAL A 24 9.61 -0.42 12.57
CA VAL A 24 11.08 -0.36 12.46
C VAL A 24 11.47 0.77 11.51
N SER A 25 10.85 0.82 10.32
CA SER A 25 11.11 1.85 9.32
C SER A 25 10.74 3.25 9.85
N THR A 26 9.61 3.39 10.53
CA THR A 26 9.18 4.66 11.11
C THR A 26 10.15 5.17 12.19
N ARG A 27 10.61 4.29 13.08
CA ARG A 27 11.64 4.64 14.06
C ARG A 27 12.96 5.05 13.41
N ALA A 28 13.37 4.36 12.34
CA ALA A 28 14.57 4.70 11.60
C ALA A 28 14.45 6.07 10.93
N CYS A 29 13.32 6.36 10.29
CA CYS A 29 13.02 7.66 9.70
C CYS A 29 13.04 8.78 10.76
N ALA A 30 12.40 8.57 11.90
CA ALA A 30 12.40 9.52 13.00
C ALA A 30 13.82 9.78 13.53
N LYS A 31 14.60 8.73 13.75
CA LYS A 31 16.00 8.83 14.19
C LYS A 31 16.87 9.57 13.18
N ALA A 32 16.59 9.45 11.90
CA ALA A 32 17.27 10.19 10.82
C ALA A 32 16.80 11.65 10.68
N GLY A 33 15.84 12.10 11.51
CA GLY A 33 15.34 13.48 11.54
C GLY A 33 14.18 13.75 10.58
N TYR A 34 13.60 12.73 9.92
CA TYR A 34 12.43 12.89 9.08
C TYR A 34 11.16 13.06 9.94
N LYS A 35 10.40 14.11 9.66
CA LYS A 35 9.11 14.38 10.28
C LYS A 35 7.92 13.99 9.41
N TYR A 36 8.17 13.78 8.12
CA TYR A 36 7.14 13.45 7.12
C TYR A 36 7.54 12.17 6.41
N VAL A 37 6.61 11.23 6.35
CA VAL A 37 6.86 9.89 5.84
C VAL A 37 5.71 9.46 4.92
N ASP A 38 6.04 8.72 3.89
CA ASP A 38 5.09 7.97 3.06
C ASP A 38 4.90 6.58 3.65
N ALA A 39 3.65 6.18 3.88
CA ALA A 39 3.30 4.85 4.36
C ALA A 39 3.15 3.87 3.20
N CYS A 40 4.10 2.96 3.02
CA CYS A 40 4.03 1.92 2.00
C CYS A 40 3.09 0.79 2.44
N LEU A 41 1.76 1.04 2.46
CA LEU A 41 0.76 0.07 2.92
C LEU A 41 0.68 -1.15 2.01
N CYS A 42 0.93 -1.00 0.70
CA CYS A 42 0.92 -2.11 -0.26
C CYS A 42 1.87 -3.25 0.14
N SER A 43 3.00 -2.94 0.73
CA SER A 43 3.95 -3.94 1.22
C SER A 43 3.38 -4.79 2.35
N HIS A 44 2.51 -4.20 3.16
CA HIS A 44 1.86 -4.84 4.32
C HIS A 44 0.58 -5.60 3.97
N CYS A 45 0.20 -5.63 2.69
CA CYS A 45 -0.91 -6.44 2.16
C CYS A 45 -0.49 -7.83 1.65
N ARG A 46 0.80 -8.16 1.66
CA ARG A 46 1.33 -9.45 1.20
C ARG A 46 0.93 -10.57 2.16
N GLU A 47 1.11 -11.82 1.73
CA GLU A 47 0.88 -12.98 2.58
C GLU A 47 1.73 -12.91 3.86
N GLY A 48 1.11 -13.23 5.00
CA GLY A 48 1.75 -13.13 6.32
C GLY A 48 1.93 -11.70 6.85
N GLN A 49 1.50 -10.68 6.10
CA GLN A 49 1.65 -9.29 6.52
C GLN A 49 0.41 -8.76 7.26
N PRO A 50 0.57 -7.73 8.12
CA PRO A 50 -0.45 -7.30 9.07
C PRO A 50 -1.79 -6.88 8.45
N LEU A 51 -1.79 -6.14 7.33
CA LEU A 51 -3.04 -5.69 6.70
C LEU A 51 -3.86 -6.84 6.11
N ARG A 52 -3.23 -8.01 5.89
CA ARG A 52 -3.92 -9.23 5.46
C ARG A 52 -4.41 -10.08 6.64
N GLY A 53 -3.91 -9.83 7.84
CA GLY A 53 -4.25 -10.57 9.05
C GLY A 53 -5.58 -10.14 9.66
N GLU A 54 -6.02 -10.88 10.69
CA GLU A 54 -7.27 -10.58 11.42
C GLU A 54 -7.15 -9.34 12.32
N ASN A 55 -5.95 -9.08 12.85
CA ASN A 55 -5.70 -7.98 13.80
C ASN A 55 -5.24 -6.68 13.09
N TRP A 56 -5.61 -6.48 11.84
CA TRP A 56 -5.15 -5.35 11.04
C TRP A 56 -5.54 -3.99 11.62
N GLU A 57 -6.73 -3.86 12.21
CA GLU A 57 -7.20 -2.62 12.84
C GLU A 57 -6.34 -2.23 14.05
N LYS A 58 -6.02 -3.22 14.91
CA LYS A 58 -5.10 -2.98 16.02
C LYS A 58 -3.71 -2.58 15.54
N TRP A 59 -3.21 -3.24 14.51
CA TRP A 59 -1.91 -2.88 13.93
C TRP A 59 -1.87 -1.44 13.41
N ILE A 60 -2.97 -0.96 12.80
CA ILE A 60 -3.08 0.43 12.35
C ILE A 60 -3.09 1.38 13.55
N ALA A 61 -3.89 1.09 14.57
CA ALA A 61 -3.96 1.92 15.79
C ALA A 61 -2.57 2.01 16.47
N ASP A 62 -1.87 0.90 16.62
CA ASP A 62 -0.52 0.86 17.18
C ASP A 62 0.48 1.67 16.31
N THR A 63 0.33 1.62 14.99
CA THR A 63 1.17 2.38 14.04
C THR A 63 0.92 3.88 14.14
N ALA A 64 -0.33 4.29 14.27
CA ALA A 64 -0.72 5.68 14.46
C ALA A 64 -0.18 6.24 15.78
N ALA A 65 -0.36 5.50 16.88
CA ALA A 65 0.15 5.85 18.20
C ALA A 65 1.69 6.01 18.21
N LEU A 66 2.39 5.11 17.53
CA LEU A 66 3.84 5.20 17.37
C LEU A 66 4.27 6.46 16.60
N ALA A 67 3.56 6.80 15.52
CA ALA A 67 3.86 7.99 14.74
C ALA A 67 3.70 9.26 15.58
N GLU A 68 2.65 9.32 16.41
CA GLU A 68 2.42 10.40 17.36
C GLU A 68 3.54 10.50 18.41
N GLU A 69 3.90 9.37 19.04
CA GLU A 69 5.02 9.28 20.01
C GLU A 69 6.32 9.83 19.43
N LEU A 70 6.61 9.53 18.18
CA LEU A 70 7.85 9.93 17.51
C LEU A 70 7.79 11.32 16.86
N GLY A 71 6.64 11.99 16.87
CA GLY A 71 6.43 13.26 16.18
C GLY A 71 6.55 13.17 14.66
N VAL A 72 6.26 11.98 14.10
CA VAL A 72 6.25 11.71 12.66
C VAL A 72 4.82 11.82 12.13
N LYS A 73 4.67 12.33 10.92
CA LYS A 73 3.38 12.42 10.23
C LYS A 73 3.44 11.66 8.92
N TYR A 74 2.51 10.74 8.73
CA TYR A 74 2.26 10.16 7.44
C TYR A 74 1.51 11.17 6.57
N ILE A 75 2.11 11.61 5.48
CA ILE A 75 1.53 12.63 4.57
C ILE A 75 1.01 12.03 3.27
N GLN A 76 1.48 10.85 2.94
CA GLN A 76 1.09 10.07 1.77
C GLN A 76 1.08 8.59 2.14
N ALA A 77 0.31 7.79 1.41
CA ALA A 77 0.35 6.34 1.49
C ALA A 77 0.22 5.72 0.10
N HIS A 78 0.76 4.53 -0.08
CA HIS A 78 0.54 3.68 -1.25
C HIS A 78 -0.48 2.60 -0.90
N ALA A 79 -1.61 2.60 -1.62
CA ALA A 79 -2.66 1.59 -1.47
C ALA A 79 -2.20 0.20 -1.94
N TYR A 80 -2.98 -0.81 -1.58
CA TYR A 80 -2.85 -2.14 -2.16
C TYR A 80 -2.86 -2.09 -3.69
N TRP A 81 -2.04 -2.90 -4.30
CA TRP A 81 -2.06 -3.18 -5.73
C TRP A 81 -1.62 -4.62 -6.01
N THR A 82 -2.18 -5.24 -7.02
CA THR A 82 -1.77 -6.58 -7.46
C THR A 82 -0.49 -6.52 -8.28
N ILE A 83 0.40 -7.47 -8.05
CA ILE A 83 1.56 -7.66 -8.92
C ILE A 83 1.07 -8.32 -10.23
N GLY A 84 1.28 -7.64 -11.35
CA GLY A 84 0.82 -8.10 -12.67
C GLY A 84 -0.53 -7.52 -13.07
N ASN A 85 -1.33 -8.31 -13.79
CA ASN A 85 -2.64 -7.87 -14.26
C ASN A 85 -3.70 -8.04 -13.17
N ALA A 86 -4.39 -6.97 -12.80
CA ALA A 86 -5.44 -6.99 -11.78
C ALA A 86 -6.70 -7.72 -12.26
N PHE A 87 -6.96 -7.71 -13.58
CA PHE A 87 -8.13 -8.32 -14.18
C PHE A 87 -7.77 -9.31 -15.29
N ASN A 88 -8.52 -10.39 -15.38
CA ASN A 88 -8.51 -11.32 -16.49
C ASN A 88 -9.12 -10.67 -17.76
N ALA A 89 -9.02 -11.33 -18.90
CA ALA A 89 -9.54 -10.84 -20.17
C ALA A 89 -11.08 -10.65 -20.19
N ASP A 90 -11.80 -11.36 -19.32
CA ASP A 90 -13.24 -11.26 -19.09
C ASP A 90 -13.64 -10.24 -18.02
N LEU A 91 -12.68 -9.46 -17.53
CA LEU A 91 -12.82 -8.45 -16.48
C LEU A 91 -13.10 -9.00 -15.07
N THR A 92 -12.95 -10.30 -14.86
CA THR A 92 -12.92 -10.84 -13.49
C THR A 92 -11.61 -10.49 -12.80
N ARG A 93 -11.66 -10.20 -11.50
CA ARG A 93 -10.44 -9.88 -10.73
C ARG A 93 -9.54 -11.11 -10.60
N SER A 94 -8.26 -10.93 -10.83
CA SER A 94 -7.26 -11.99 -10.66
C SER A 94 -6.97 -12.32 -9.18
N ASP A 95 -7.23 -11.37 -8.27
CA ASP A 95 -7.07 -11.48 -6.82
C ASP A 95 -8.40 -11.69 -6.07
N GLY A 96 -9.52 -11.73 -6.81
CA GLY A 96 -10.86 -11.99 -6.29
C GLY A 96 -11.31 -10.98 -5.22
N GLU A 97 -12.17 -11.42 -4.31
CA GLU A 97 -12.71 -10.61 -3.21
C GLU A 97 -11.63 -10.12 -2.25
N LEU A 98 -10.55 -10.89 -2.09
CA LEU A 98 -9.43 -10.51 -1.24
C LEU A 98 -8.78 -9.20 -1.70
N GLY A 99 -8.64 -9.00 -3.01
CA GLY A 99 -8.05 -7.78 -3.54
C GLY A 99 -8.88 -6.52 -3.23
N GLU A 100 -10.20 -6.65 -3.27
CA GLU A 100 -11.11 -5.56 -2.88
C GLU A 100 -11.01 -5.25 -1.38
N GLU A 101 -11.00 -6.29 -0.56
CA GLU A 101 -10.86 -6.13 0.89
C GLU A 101 -9.52 -5.50 1.27
N LEU A 102 -8.41 -5.88 0.63
CA LEU A 102 -7.10 -5.28 0.89
C LEU A 102 -7.04 -3.81 0.43
N MET A 103 -7.70 -3.46 -0.67
CA MET A 103 -7.86 -2.06 -1.07
C MET A 103 -8.65 -1.29 -0.01
N ARG A 104 -9.80 -1.82 0.42
CA ARG A 104 -10.62 -1.21 1.49
C ARG A 104 -9.82 -1.00 2.77
N ARG A 105 -9.07 -2.01 3.23
CA ARG A 105 -8.21 -1.92 4.42
C ARG A 105 -7.12 -0.87 4.24
N SER A 106 -6.54 -0.74 3.05
CA SER A 106 -5.54 0.30 2.77
C SER A 106 -6.12 1.70 2.90
N VAL A 107 -7.36 1.92 2.43
CA VAL A 107 -8.05 3.22 2.57
C VAL A 107 -8.30 3.55 4.04
N LEU A 108 -8.86 2.61 4.80
CA LEU A 108 -9.11 2.80 6.23
C LEU A 108 -7.82 2.99 7.04
N ALA A 109 -6.75 2.28 6.67
CA ALA A 109 -5.43 2.48 7.26
C ALA A 109 -4.90 3.89 7.00
N ALA A 110 -5.00 4.37 5.77
CA ALA A 110 -4.57 5.72 5.41
C ALA A 110 -5.37 6.80 6.18
N GLU A 111 -6.68 6.62 6.31
CA GLU A 111 -7.53 7.50 7.11
C GLU A 111 -7.10 7.54 8.57
N ALA A 112 -6.93 6.38 9.22
CA ALA A 112 -6.53 6.27 10.61
C ALA A 112 -5.11 6.83 10.88
N LEU A 113 -4.22 6.77 9.88
CA LEU A 113 -2.88 7.38 9.92
C LEU A 113 -2.90 8.90 9.62
N GLY A 114 -4.06 9.49 9.35
CA GLY A 114 -4.21 10.91 9.02
C GLY A 114 -3.59 11.30 7.67
N VAL A 115 -3.47 10.35 6.76
CA VAL A 115 -2.90 10.55 5.43
C VAL A 115 -3.84 11.40 4.57
N LYS A 116 -3.30 12.40 3.88
CA LYS A 116 -4.07 13.28 2.99
C LYS A 116 -4.07 12.84 1.52
N TRP A 117 -3.05 12.12 1.10
CA TRP A 117 -2.83 11.73 -0.29
C TRP A 117 -2.55 10.26 -0.39
N MET A 118 -3.38 9.55 -1.11
CA MET A 118 -3.17 8.14 -1.37
C MET A 118 -2.80 7.92 -2.82
N VAL A 119 -1.71 7.21 -3.05
CA VAL A 119 -1.29 6.75 -4.37
C VAL A 119 -2.04 5.45 -4.67
N VAL A 120 -2.81 5.47 -5.72
CA VAL A 120 -3.51 4.30 -6.27
C VAL A 120 -2.94 4.01 -7.64
N HIS A 121 -2.51 2.77 -7.86
CA HIS A 121 -2.02 2.34 -9.15
C HIS A 121 -3.18 1.97 -10.08
N PRO A 122 -3.12 2.35 -11.36
CA PRO A 122 -4.15 1.94 -12.32
C PRO A 122 -4.16 0.43 -12.48
N TYR A 123 -5.33 -0.13 -12.59
CA TYR A 123 -5.52 -1.56 -12.84
C TYR A 123 -5.18 -1.93 -14.27
N THR A 124 -4.68 -3.13 -14.45
CA THR A 124 -4.36 -3.70 -15.76
C THR A 124 -5.26 -4.88 -16.08
N VAL A 125 -5.70 -4.99 -17.32
CA VAL A 125 -6.51 -6.09 -17.85
C VAL A 125 -5.64 -7.02 -18.68
N ARG A 126 -5.70 -8.32 -18.42
CA ARG A 126 -4.93 -9.33 -19.12
C ARG A 126 -5.45 -9.54 -20.56
N ARG A 127 -4.56 -9.75 -21.51
CA ARG A 127 -4.90 -10.29 -22.83
C ARG A 127 -4.98 -11.80 -22.80
N ASN A 128 -5.85 -12.37 -23.65
CA ASN A 128 -5.75 -13.75 -24.03
C ASN A 128 -4.41 -13.97 -24.76
N GLY A 129 -3.58 -14.89 -24.29
CA GLY A 129 -2.26 -15.14 -24.87
C GLY A 129 -1.09 -14.38 -24.23
N GLY A 130 -1.32 -13.58 -23.18
CA GLY A 130 -0.29 -12.94 -22.37
C GLY A 130 -0.19 -11.43 -22.55
N GLY A 131 0.51 -10.78 -21.62
CA GLY A 131 0.58 -9.34 -21.54
C GLY A 131 -0.72 -8.69 -21.08
N TYR A 132 -0.88 -7.39 -21.28
CA TYR A 132 -2.09 -6.66 -20.90
C TYR A 132 -2.70 -5.85 -22.05
N ASP A 133 -4.01 -5.61 -21.95
CA ASP A 133 -4.81 -4.88 -22.90
C ASP A 133 -4.90 -3.40 -22.46
N TYR A 134 -4.14 -2.53 -23.11
CA TYR A 134 -4.11 -1.11 -22.79
C TYR A 134 -5.46 -0.43 -22.91
N ARG A 135 -6.24 -0.76 -23.97
CA ARG A 135 -7.51 -0.11 -24.24
C ARG A 135 -8.54 -0.49 -23.19
N LYS A 136 -8.68 -1.80 -22.90
CA LYS A 136 -9.56 -2.27 -21.82
C LYS A 136 -9.12 -1.74 -20.46
N SER A 137 -7.81 -1.71 -20.18
CA SER A 137 -7.26 -1.16 -18.93
C SER A 137 -7.64 0.32 -18.79
N PHE A 138 -7.50 1.12 -19.84
CA PHE A 138 -7.87 2.53 -19.81
C PHE A 138 -9.36 2.74 -19.56
N GLU A 139 -10.23 2.07 -20.33
CA GLU A 139 -11.69 2.22 -20.17
C GLU A 139 -12.15 1.75 -18.78
N TYR A 140 -11.59 0.65 -18.26
CA TYR A 140 -11.90 0.17 -16.91
C TYR A 140 -11.52 1.21 -15.84
N ASN A 141 -10.28 1.72 -15.87
CA ASN A 141 -9.83 2.68 -14.86
C ASN A 141 -10.61 4.01 -14.93
N LYS A 142 -11.01 4.44 -16.12
CA LYS A 142 -11.84 5.63 -16.31
C LYS A 142 -13.20 5.52 -15.58
N GLU A 143 -13.79 4.32 -15.53
CA GLU A 143 -15.05 4.09 -14.80
C GLU A 143 -14.81 3.84 -13.31
N TYR A 144 -13.79 3.06 -12.98
CA TYR A 144 -13.50 2.65 -11.61
C TYR A 144 -13.01 3.79 -10.70
N MET A 145 -12.32 4.78 -11.26
CA MET A 145 -11.72 5.89 -10.49
C MET A 145 -12.58 7.17 -10.49
N LYS A 146 -13.86 7.06 -10.86
CA LYS A 146 -14.84 8.14 -10.70
C LYS A 146 -15.32 8.24 -9.27
#